data_a0f8435fde87f40c0ecc0033d4451a8f
#
_entry.id   a0f8435fde87f40c0ecc0033d4451a8f
#
_cell.length_a   1.000
_cell.length_b   1.000
_cell.length_c   1.000
_cell.angle_alpha   90.00
_cell.angle_beta   90.00
_cell.angle_gamma   90.00
#
_symmetry.space_group_name_H-M   'P 1'
#
loop_
_entity.id
_entity.type
_entity.pdbx_description
1 polymer ?
#
loop_
_entity_poly.entity_id
_entity_poly.type
_entity_poly.pdbx_seq_one_letter_code
_entity_poly.pdbx_strand_id
1 'polypeptide(L)'
;MIAVFDVDGTLLEGDCLRMAARRSMGPLGQVHAGLRLLPWLLTWQQRRISTAELKEKTLSLFAICDAVNRAEGAGRGDWLLPVLQRHLRPEALTRLRWHQQTGDRVLLCSASPRMLLQPLADWLGVELLATELQKREGLWQPWLAGANCKGPEKVRRLKAHLGPLEGVVLEAYGDSKGDRELLQAAERPHYRSFRTEPNPYPVSSDTRQRFS
;
A
#
# COMPACT_ATOMS: atom_id res chain seq x y z
N MET A 1 11.16 19.61 -1.08
CA MET A 1 10.62 18.75 -0.01
C MET A 1 10.26 17.38 -0.58
N ILE A 2 10.13 16.36 0.23
CA ILE A 2 9.70 15.02 -0.22
C ILE A 2 8.41 14.67 0.52
N ALA A 3 7.36 14.32 -0.23
CA ALA A 3 6.08 13.89 0.31
C ALA A 3 5.91 12.37 0.06
N VAL A 4 5.66 11.61 1.12
CA VAL A 4 5.49 10.15 1.05
C VAL A 4 4.09 9.78 1.53
N PHE A 5 3.33 9.11 0.67
CA PHE A 5 1.98 8.66 0.98
C PHE A 5 1.94 7.14 1.14
N ASP A 6 1.41 6.66 2.25
CA ASP A 6 0.85 5.32 2.28
C ASP A 6 -0.37 5.24 1.36
N VAL A 7 -0.73 4.03 0.93
CA VAL A 7 -1.80 3.85 -0.06
C VAL A 7 -3.10 3.35 0.59
N ASP A 8 -3.05 2.16 1.21
CA ASP A 8 -4.24 1.50 1.73
C ASP A 8 -4.75 2.17 3.02
N GLY A 9 -5.96 2.72 2.99
CA GLY A 9 -6.54 3.48 4.10
C GLY A 9 -6.08 4.94 4.18
N THR A 10 -5.03 5.33 3.46
CA THR A 10 -4.52 6.70 3.36
C THR A 10 -4.95 7.37 2.06
N LEU A 11 -4.37 6.98 0.94
CA LEU A 11 -4.74 7.50 -0.39
C LEU A 11 -6.03 6.85 -0.90
N LEU A 12 -6.23 5.55 -0.59
CA LEU A 12 -7.43 4.78 -0.95
C LEU A 12 -8.37 4.62 0.24
N GLU A 13 -9.68 4.61 -0.03
CA GLU A 13 -10.67 4.07 0.88
C GLU A 13 -10.67 2.55 0.82
N GLY A 14 -9.96 1.93 1.76
CA GLY A 14 -9.87 0.47 1.85
C GLY A 14 -8.52 -0.09 1.43
N ASP A 15 -8.53 -1.36 1.07
CA ASP A 15 -7.34 -2.18 0.87
C ASP A 15 -7.28 -2.68 -0.58
N CYS A 16 -6.17 -2.37 -1.25
CA CYS A 16 -5.91 -2.71 -2.66
C CYS A 16 -5.97 -4.22 -2.91
N LEU A 17 -5.40 -5.03 -2.01
CA LEU A 17 -5.40 -6.50 -2.15
C LEU A 17 -6.83 -7.06 -2.08
N ARG A 18 -7.68 -6.50 -1.20
CA ARG A 18 -9.10 -6.85 -1.11
C ARG A 18 -9.87 -6.48 -2.38
N MET A 19 -9.59 -5.30 -2.95
CA MET A 19 -10.18 -4.87 -4.22
C MET A 19 -9.78 -5.81 -5.36
N ALA A 20 -8.50 -6.18 -5.42
CA ALA A 20 -7.99 -7.15 -6.38
C ALA A 20 -8.65 -8.53 -6.22
N ALA A 21 -8.79 -9.02 -4.98
CA ALA A 21 -9.45 -10.28 -4.69
C ALA A 21 -10.91 -10.30 -5.16
N ARG A 22 -11.64 -9.20 -4.96
CA ARG A 22 -13.03 -9.08 -5.45
C ARG A 22 -13.13 -9.06 -6.98
N ARG A 23 -12.10 -8.57 -7.66
CA ARG A 23 -12.09 -8.45 -9.12
C ARG A 23 -11.51 -9.68 -9.82
N SER A 24 -10.70 -10.49 -9.13
CA SER A 24 -9.96 -11.61 -9.74
C SER A 24 -10.84 -12.78 -10.15
N MET A 25 -11.97 -12.98 -9.49
CA MET A 25 -12.86 -14.11 -9.70
C MET A 25 -14.34 -13.76 -9.44
N GLY A 26 -15.24 -14.60 -9.95
CA GLY A 26 -16.69 -14.43 -9.75
C GLY A 26 -17.14 -14.70 -8.30
N PRO A 27 -18.43 -14.39 -7.97
CA PRO A 27 -18.93 -14.47 -6.59
C PRO A 27 -18.76 -15.82 -5.91
N LEU A 28 -19.04 -16.91 -6.60
CA LEU A 28 -18.87 -18.28 -6.05
C LEU A 28 -17.40 -18.58 -5.74
N GLY A 29 -16.49 -18.19 -6.62
CA GLY A 29 -15.05 -18.32 -6.40
C GLY A 29 -14.57 -17.51 -5.18
N GLN A 30 -15.10 -16.29 -4.99
CA GLN A 30 -14.79 -15.45 -3.83
C GLN A 30 -15.24 -16.09 -2.53
N VAL A 31 -16.46 -16.66 -2.48
CA VAL A 31 -16.96 -17.38 -1.30
C VAL A 31 -16.07 -18.59 -0.98
N HIS A 32 -15.76 -19.40 -1.99
CA HIS A 32 -14.90 -20.56 -1.81
C HIS A 32 -13.50 -20.18 -1.32
N ALA A 33 -12.86 -19.18 -1.96
CA ALA A 33 -11.55 -18.67 -1.54
C ALA A 33 -11.59 -18.08 -0.13
N GLY A 34 -12.64 -17.34 0.21
CA GLY A 34 -12.86 -16.76 1.54
C GLY A 34 -12.95 -17.84 2.62
N LEU A 35 -13.73 -18.90 2.41
CA LEU A 35 -13.82 -20.02 3.34
C LEU A 35 -12.45 -20.71 3.54
N ARG A 36 -11.69 -20.88 2.48
CA ARG A 36 -10.33 -21.46 2.57
C ARG A 36 -9.33 -20.54 3.23
N LEU A 37 -9.55 -19.22 3.23
CA LEU A 37 -8.71 -18.24 3.90
C LEU A 37 -8.95 -18.18 5.43
N LEU A 38 -10.14 -18.58 5.92
CA LEU A 38 -10.51 -18.48 7.34
C LEU A 38 -9.48 -19.10 8.29
N PRO A 39 -8.97 -20.34 8.09
CA PRO A 39 -7.96 -20.91 8.98
C PRO A 39 -6.68 -20.06 9.05
N TRP A 40 -6.28 -19.47 7.93
CA TRP A 40 -5.09 -18.60 7.87
C TRP A 40 -5.32 -17.26 8.58
N LEU A 41 -6.53 -16.72 8.54
CA LEU A 41 -6.89 -15.53 9.31
C LEU A 41 -6.84 -15.80 10.82
N LEU A 42 -7.34 -16.98 11.27
CA LEU A 42 -7.27 -17.38 12.67
C LEU A 42 -5.82 -17.56 13.14
N THR A 43 -4.99 -18.23 12.36
CA THR A 43 -3.56 -18.42 12.67
C THR A 43 -2.80 -17.08 12.69
N TRP A 44 -3.17 -16.15 11.82
CA TRP A 44 -2.61 -14.78 11.81
C TRP A 44 -3.03 -13.99 13.05
N GLN A 45 -4.31 -14.04 13.44
CA GLN A 45 -4.79 -13.41 14.67
C GLN A 45 -4.07 -13.93 15.90
N GLN A 46 -3.75 -15.23 15.92
CA GLN A 46 -2.94 -15.87 16.97
C GLN A 46 -1.44 -15.55 16.85
N ARG A 47 -1.02 -14.69 15.90
CA ARG A 47 0.37 -14.35 15.63
C ARG A 47 1.28 -15.54 15.27
N ARG A 48 0.69 -16.64 14.78
CA ARG A 48 1.43 -17.84 14.35
C ARG A 48 1.99 -17.75 12.94
N ILE A 49 1.42 -16.86 12.13
CA ILE A 49 1.93 -16.50 10.81
C ILE A 49 2.06 -14.99 10.68
N SER A 50 2.97 -14.54 9.83
CA SER A 50 3.22 -13.14 9.53
C SER A 50 2.15 -12.55 8.60
N THR A 51 2.11 -11.21 8.52
CA THR A 51 1.29 -10.51 7.52
C THR A 51 1.75 -10.83 6.09
N ALA A 52 3.05 -11.12 5.89
CA ALA A 52 3.59 -11.53 4.59
C ALA A 52 3.02 -12.87 4.14
N GLU A 53 3.06 -13.88 5.01
CA GLU A 53 2.48 -15.22 4.73
C GLU A 53 0.98 -15.16 4.46
N LEU A 54 0.22 -14.39 5.27
CA LEU A 54 -1.21 -14.20 5.02
C LEU A 54 -1.47 -13.55 3.65
N LYS A 55 -0.63 -12.59 3.24
CA LYS A 55 -0.71 -11.94 1.93
C LYS A 55 -0.48 -12.94 0.80
N GLU A 56 0.55 -13.79 0.90
CA GLU A 56 0.85 -14.83 -0.08
C GLU A 56 -0.32 -15.82 -0.20
N LYS A 57 -0.92 -16.24 0.93
CA LYS A 57 -2.12 -17.09 0.92
C LYS A 57 -3.30 -16.39 0.23
N THR A 58 -3.51 -15.10 0.50
CA THR A 58 -4.56 -14.32 -0.15
C THR A 58 -4.34 -14.23 -1.66
N LEU A 59 -3.12 -13.89 -2.10
CA LEU A 59 -2.76 -13.83 -3.51
C LEU A 59 -3.02 -15.14 -4.23
N SER A 60 -2.65 -16.27 -3.61
CA SER A 60 -2.83 -17.62 -4.14
C SER A 60 -4.30 -18.03 -4.16
N LEU A 61 -5.00 -17.98 -3.04
CA LEU A 61 -6.39 -18.47 -2.92
C LEU A 61 -7.38 -17.69 -3.77
N PHE A 62 -7.15 -16.39 -3.96
CA PHE A 62 -7.98 -15.53 -4.82
C PHE A 62 -7.45 -15.46 -6.26
N ALA A 63 -6.44 -16.25 -6.63
CA ALA A 63 -5.86 -16.29 -7.97
C ALA A 63 -5.53 -14.89 -8.54
N ILE A 64 -5.04 -13.97 -7.68
CA ILE A 64 -4.82 -12.57 -8.05
C ILE A 64 -3.70 -12.46 -9.08
N CYS A 65 -2.60 -13.20 -8.88
CA CYS A 65 -1.49 -13.22 -9.83
C CYS A 65 -1.93 -13.74 -11.22
N ASP A 66 -2.77 -14.78 -11.26
CA ASP A 66 -3.31 -15.31 -12.51
C ASP A 66 -4.20 -14.29 -13.22
N ALA A 67 -4.99 -13.52 -12.47
CA ALA A 67 -5.82 -12.46 -13.04
C ALA A 67 -4.98 -11.34 -13.63
N VAL A 68 -3.90 -10.92 -12.96
CA VAL A 68 -2.94 -9.92 -13.48
C VAL A 68 -2.24 -10.46 -14.72
N ASN A 69 -1.69 -11.68 -14.67
CA ASN A 69 -0.99 -12.31 -15.80
C ASN A 69 -1.87 -12.39 -17.04
N ARG A 70 -3.14 -12.81 -16.86
CA ARG A 70 -4.12 -12.82 -17.98
C ARG A 70 -4.40 -11.42 -18.51
N ALA A 71 -4.50 -10.43 -17.64
CA ALA A 71 -4.76 -9.05 -18.04
C ALA A 71 -3.57 -8.45 -18.80
N GLU A 72 -2.35 -8.63 -18.30
CA GLU A 72 -1.12 -8.19 -18.96
C GLU A 72 -0.96 -8.86 -20.33
N GLY A 73 -1.16 -10.18 -20.40
CA GLY A 73 -1.11 -10.92 -21.68
C GLY A 73 -2.17 -10.50 -22.69
N ALA A 74 -3.27 -9.89 -22.24
CA ALA A 74 -4.31 -9.30 -23.08
C ALA A 74 -4.12 -7.79 -23.33
N GLY A 75 -2.96 -7.21 -23.01
CA GLY A 75 -2.68 -5.77 -23.13
C GLY A 75 -3.47 -4.88 -22.18
N ARG A 76 -4.00 -5.42 -21.08
CA ARG A 76 -4.80 -4.70 -20.06
C ARG A 76 -4.08 -4.70 -18.71
N GLY A 77 -2.80 -4.31 -18.70
CA GLY A 77 -2.00 -4.23 -17.47
C GLY A 77 -2.58 -3.28 -16.40
N ASP A 78 -3.47 -2.40 -16.77
CA ASP A 78 -4.19 -1.46 -15.92
C ASP A 78 -5.54 -1.99 -15.37
N TRP A 79 -5.80 -3.31 -15.47
CA TRP A 79 -7.11 -3.90 -15.17
C TRP A 79 -7.71 -3.50 -13.81
N LEU A 80 -6.89 -3.22 -12.80
CA LEU A 80 -7.33 -2.79 -11.45
C LEU A 80 -7.48 -1.27 -11.35
N LEU A 81 -6.81 -0.49 -12.19
CA LEU A 81 -6.75 0.97 -12.12
C LEU A 81 -8.13 1.65 -12.00
N PRO A 82 -9.15 1.29 -12.83
CA PRO A 82 -10.47 1.93 -12.71
C PRO A 82 -11.17 1.68 -11.37
N VAL A 83 -10.82 0.58 -10.68
CA VAL A 83 -11.33 0.30 -9.33
C VAL A 83 -10.61 1.18 -8.33
N LEU A 84 -9.28 1.25 -8.38
CA LEU A 84 -8.48 2.07 -7.48
C LEU A 84 -8.86 3.55 -7.59
N GLN A 85 -9.03 4.07 -8.81
CA GLN A 85 -9.43 5.46 -9.05
C GLN A 85 -10.75 5.82 -8.36
N ARG A 86 -11.74 4.93 -8.38
CA ARG A 86 -13.04 5.15 -7.72
C ARG A 86 -12.98 5.15 -6.19
N HIS A 87 -11.92 4.58 -5.63
CA HIS A 87 -11.68 4.51 -4.19
C HIS A 87 -10.63 5.50 -3.70
N LEU A 88 -10.15 6.41 -4.57
CA LEU A 88 -9.26 7.49 -4.13
C LEU A 88 -10.02 8.43 -3.18
N ARG A 89 -9.39 8.78 -2.06
CA ARG A 89 -9.89 9.84 -1.18
C ARG A 89 -9.66 11.20 -1.83
N PRO A 90 -10.72 12.00 -2.05
CA PRO A 90 -10.58 13.29 -2.72
C PRO A 90 -9.59 14.23 -2.02
N GLU A 91 -9.61 14.27 -0.68
CA GLU A 91 -8.73 15.13 0.12
C GLU A 91 -7.25 14.69 0.00
N ALA A 92 -7.00 13.37 0.00
CA ALA A 92 -5.66 12.83 -0.18
C ALA A 92 -5.12 13.11 -1.59
N LEU A 93 -5.97 12.93 -2.61
CA LEU A 93 -5.61 13.25 -3.99
C LEU A 93 -5.33 14.75 -4.16
N THR A 94 -6.16 15.62 -3.58
CA THR A 94 -5.95 17.08 -3.59
C THR A 94 -4.61 17.45 -2.95
N ARG A 95 -4.28 16.84 -1.79
CA ARG A 95 -3.00 17.09 -1.12
C ARG A 95 -1.82 16.58 -1.95
N LEU A 96 -1.94 15.41 -2.57
CA LEU A 96 -0.91 14.86 -3.45
C LEU A 96 -0.65 15.79 -4.63
N ARG A 97 -1.72 16.28 -5.29
CA ARG A 97 -1.62 17.21 -6.41
C ARG A 97 -1.02 18.55 -6.00
N TRP A 98 -1.33 19.04 -4.80
CA TRP A 98 -0.71 20.24 -4.24
C TRP A 98 0.81 20.07 -4.12
N HIS A 99 1.30 18.96 -3.59
CA HIS A 99 2.74 18.66 -3.52
C HIS A 99 3.40 18.66 -4.91
N GLN A 100 2.74 18.07 -5.91
CA GLN A 100 3.24 18.09 -7.28
C GLN A 100 3.33 19.51 -7.85
N GLN A 101 2.31 20.34 -7.61
CA GLN A 101 2.24 21.72 -8.07
C GLN A 101 3.28 22.61 -7.39
N THR A 102 3.64 22.33 -6.15
CA THR A 102 4.69 23.04 -5.41
C THR A 102 6.11 22.57 -5.74
N GLY A 103 6.25 21.59 -6.65
CA GLY A 103 7.54 21.05 -7.06
C GLY A 103 8.16 20.08 -6.09
N ASP A 104 7.37 19.51 -5.17
CA ASP A 104 7.83 18.48 -4.26
C ASP A 104 7.98 17.14 -4.97
N ARG A 105 8.96 16.34 -4.56
CA ARG A 105 9.09 14.97 -4.98
C ARG A 105 8.05 14.12 -4.24
N VAL A 106 7.17 13.42 -4.97
CA VAL A 106 6.06 12.66 -4.38
C VAL A 106 6.28 11.17 -4.61
N LEU A 107 6.16 10.39 -3.52
CA LEU A 107 6.29 8.93 -3.55
C LEU A 107 5.08 8.26 -2.89
N LEU A 108 4.67 7.14 -3.44
CA LEU A 108 3.81 6.17 -2.75
C LEU A 108 4.68 5.13 -2.05
N CYS A 109 4.35 4.77 -0.81
CA CYS A 109 5.09 3.76 -0.05
C CYS A 109 4.11 2.78 0.61
N SER A 110 3.92 1.60 0.02
CA SER A 110 2.86 0.68 0.39
C SER A 110 3.30 -0.75 0.63
N ALA A 111 2.64 -1.39 1.58
CA ALA A 111 2.74 -2.82 1.79
C ALA A 111 2.07 -3.64 0.66
N SER A 112 1.17 -3.07 -0.12
CA SER A 112 0.52 -3.77 -1.23
C SER A 112 1.48 -4.12 -2.37
N PRO A 113 1.19 -5.18 -3.17
CA PRO A 113 2.07 -5.61 -4.25
C PRO A 113 2.24 -4.53 -5.33
N ARG A 114 3.52 -4.33 -5.77
CA ARG A 114 3.83 -3.37 -6.85
C ARG A 114 2.98 -3.58 -8.09
N MET A 115 2.81 -4.82 -8.54
CA MET A 115 2.06 -5.13 -9.76
C MET A 115 0.61 -4.61 -9.74
N LEU A 116 0.02 -4.43 -8.56
CA LEU A 116 -1.33 -3.88 -8.41
C LEU A 116 -1.35 -2.35 -8.38
N LEU A 117 -0.29 -1.74 -7.86
CA LEU A 117 -0.21 -0.29 -7.63
C LEU A 117 0.56 0.47 -8.71
N GLN A 118 1.40 -0.20 -9.52
CA GLN A 118 2.19 0.47 -10.56
C GLN A 118 1.31 1.27 -11.54
N PRO A 119 0.19 0.72 -12.06
CA PRO A 119 -0.68 1.50 -12.95
C PRO A 119 -1.26 2.76 -12.28
N LEU A 120 -1.52 2.72 -10.97
CA LEU A 120 -1.98 3.90 -10.22
C LEU A 120 -0.86 4.93 -10.05
N ALA A 121 0.35 4.49 -9.73
CA ALA A 121 1.50 5.38 -9.59
C ALA A 121 1.85 6.07 -10.92
N ASP A 122 1.82 5.32 -12.02
CA ASP A 122 2.04 5.84 -13.38
C ASP A 122 0.96 6.88 -13.76
N TRP A 123 -0.31 6.59 -13.48
CA TRP A 123 -1.41 7.52 -13.72
C TRP A 123 -1.32 8.79 -12.88
N LEU A 124 -0.84 8.68 -11.63
CA LEU A 124 -0.60 9.84 -10.75
C LEU A 124 0.67 10.62 -11.14
N GLY A 125 1.59 10.01 -11.89
CA GLY A 125 2.90 10.58 -12.20
C GLY A 125 3.81 10.66 -10.97
N VAL A 126 3.82 9.62 -10.13
CA VAL A 126 4.58 9.55 -8.88
C VAL A 126 5.43 8.29 -8.79
N GLU A 127 6.45 8.32 -7.96
CA GLU A 127 7.30 7.16 -7.69
C GLU A 127 6.60 6.15 -6.76
N LEU A 128 6.98 4.87 -6.86
CA LEU A 128 6.38 3.80 -6.06
C LEU A 128 7.43 2.96 -5.35
N LEU A 129 7.32 2.87 -4.04
CA LEU A 129 7.99 1.89 -3.17
C LEU A 129 6.92 0.92 -2.66
N ALA A 130 6.97 -0.33 -3.09
CA ALA A 130 5.92 -1.30 -2.79
C ALA A 130 6.50 -2.70 -2.54
N THR A 131 5.66 -3.62 -2.05
CA THR A 131 6.08 -5.01 -1.89
C THR A 131 6.30 -5.66 -3.26
N GLU A 132 7.45 -6.28 -3.43
CA GLU A 132 7.80 -6.99 -4.66
C GLU A 132 7.32 -8.45 -4.59
N LEU A 133 6.81 -8.96 -5.71
CA LEU A 133 6.51 -10.37 -5.89
C LEU A 133 7.51 -11.01 -6.84
N GLN A 134 7.67 -12.33 -6.70
CA GLN A 134 8.50 -13.11 -7.61
C GLN A 134 7.87 -13.17 -9.01
N LYS A 135 8.74 -13.23 -10.03
CA LYS A 135 8.38 -13.62 -11.39
C LYS A 135 9.07 -14.92 -11.77
N ARG A 136 8.33 -15.82 -12.38
CA ARG A 136 8.89 -17.02 -12.99
C ARG A 136 8.45 -17.07 -14.45
N GLU A 137 9.40 -17.18 -15.38
CA GLU A 137 9.14 -17.17 -16.82
C GLU A 137 8.28 -15.96 -17.28
N GLY A 138 8.53 -14.79 -16.66
CA GLY A 138 7.79 -13.56 -16.93
C GLY A 138 6.43 -13.44 -16.22
N LEU A 139 5.94 -14.49 -15.56
CA LEU A 139 4.64 -14.50 -14.88
C LEU A 139 4.77 -14.24 -13.39
N TRP A 140 3.90 -13.39 -12.86
CA TRP A 140 3.80 -13.09 -11.45
C TRP A 140 3.41 -14.33 -10.64
N GLN A 141 4.10 -14.53 -9.51
CA GLN A 141 3.86 -15.59 -8.57
C GLN A 141 3.30 -15.01 -7.24
N PRO A 142 2.52 -15.79 -6.46
CA PRO A 142 1.93 -15.31 -5.21
C PRO A 142 2.95 -15.24 -4.04
N TRP A 143 4.24 -15.25 -4.32
CA TRP A 143 5.31 -15.26 -3.34
C TRP A 143 6.04 -13.92 -3.31
N LEU A 144 6.40 -13.43 -2.12
CA LEU A 144 7.19 -12.22 -1.98
C LEU A 144 8.62 -12.44 -2.50
N ALA A 145 9.13 -11.45 -3.24
CA ALA A 145 10.53 -11.42 -3.71
C ALA A 145 11.48 -10.76 -2.68
N GLY A 146 11.05 -10.62 -1.44
CA GLY A 146 11.81 -10.01 -0.36
C GLY A 146 10.90 -9.60 0.79
N ALA A 147 11.36 -8.67 1.62
CA ALA A 147 10.59 -8.21 2.76
C ALA A 147 9.28 -7.48 2.35
N ASN A 148 8.23 -7.66 3.13
CA ASN A 148 6.98 -6.90 2.99
C ASN A 148 7.23 -5.42 3.31
N CYS A 149 6.88 -4.50 2.42
CA CYS A 149 7.10 -3.05 2.56
C CYS A 149 6.18 -2.45 3.64
N LYS A 150 6.42 -2.81 4.90
CA LYS A 150 5.62 -2.44 6.07
C LYS A 150 6.54 -2.14 7.27
N GLY A 151 6.15 -1.20 8.10
CA GLY A 151 6.92 -0.86 9.29
C GLY A 151 8.33 -0.35 8.96
N PRO A 152 9.38 -0.86 9.63
CA PRO A 152 10.75 -0.44 9.38
C PRO A 152 11.21 -0.58 7.93
N GLU A 153 10.64 -1.55 7.20
CA GLU A 153 10.98 -1.79 5.80
C GLU A 153 10.60 -0.60 4.89
N LYS A 154 9.55 0.16 5.21
CA LYS A 154 9.22 1.40 4.48
C LYS A 154 10.37 2.40 4.55
N VAL A 155 10.91 2.62 5.75
CA VAL A 155 12.04 3.54 5.96
C VAL A 155 13.31 3.03 5.30
N ARG A 156 13.60 1.72 5.42
CA ARG A 156 14.77 1.10 4.77
C ARG A 156 14.74 1.31 3.26
N ARG A 157 13.58 1.07 2.61
CA ARG A 157 13.42 1.28 1.17
C ARG A 157 13.50 2.74 0.78
N LEU A 158 12.93 3.62 1.59
CA LEU A 158 12.99 5.06 1.36
C LEU A 158 14.45 5.53 1.37
N LYS A 159 15.24 5.13 2.38
CA LYS A 159 16.68 5.43 2.47
C LYS A 159 17.49 4.82 1.31
N ALA A 160 17.16 3.60 0.92
CA ALA A 160 17.83 2.95 -0.21
C ALA A 160 17.55 3.66 -1.55
N HIS A 161 16.39 4.29 -1.68
CA HIS A 161 15.95 4.97 -2.89
C HIS A 161 16.38 6.44 -2.96
N LEU A 162 16.38 7.14 -1.83
CA LEU A 162 16.66 8.58 -1.74
C LEU A 162 18.08 8.89 -1.26
N GLY A 163 18.77 7.92 -0.66
CA GLY A 163 19.98 8.15 0.14
C GLY A 163 19.65 8.51 1.60
N PRO A 164 20.63 9.01 2.34
CA PRO A 164 20.45 9.48 3.72
C PRO A 164 19.32 10.51 3.79
N LEU A 165 18.51 10.44 4.85
CA LEU A 165 17.36 11.36 5.05
C LEU A 165 17.74 12.57 5.91
N GLU A 166 18.98 12.65 6.39
CA GLU A 166 19.45 13.78 7.17
C GLU A 166 19.43 15.07 6.33
N GLY A 167 18.77 16.11 6.86
CA GLY A 167 18.58 17.39 6.16
C GLY A 167 17.52 17.40 5.07
N VAL A 168 16.81 16.27 4.86
CA VAL A 168 15.68 16.19 3.95
C VAL A 168 14.40 16.52 4.69
N VAL A 169 13.67 17.56 4.26
CA VAL A 169 12.32 17.83 4.78
C VAL A 169 11.39 16.76 4.23
N LEU A 170 11.04 15.80 5.08
CA LEU A 170 10.15 14.69 4.78
C LEU A 170 8.78 14.95 5.36
N GLU A 171 7.74 14.93 4.51
CA GLU A 171 6.34 14.95 4.90
C GLU A 171 5.73 13.59 4.62
N ALA A 172 5.15 12.92 5.62
CA ALA A 172 4.65 11.56 5.49
C ALA A 172 3.20 11.43 5.94
N TYR A 173 2.42 10.71 5.15
CA TYR A 173 1.00 10.43 5.36
C TYR A 173 0.78 8.94 5.54
N GLY A 174 0.13 8.54 6.65
CA GLY A 174 -0.15 7.15 6.97
C GLY A 174 -1.35 7.00 7.90
N ASP A 175 -1.90 5.78 8.02
CA ASP A 175 -3.13 5.55 8.78
C ASP A 175 -3.07 4.38 9.76
N SER A 176 -2.03 3.58 9.69
CA SER A 176 -1.93 2.29 10.39
C SER A 176 -0.65 2.15 11.21
N LYS A 177 -0.60 1.09 12.03
CA LYS A 177 0.64 0.70 12.73
C LYS A 177 1.78 0.35 11.77
N GLY A 178 1.45 0.01 10.53
CA GLY A 178 2.45 -0.27 9.48
C GLY A 178 3.19 0.95 8.96
N ASP A 179 2.76 2.16 9.36
CA ASP A 179 3.34 3.44 8.93
C ASP A 179 4.09 4.14 10.07
N ARG A 180 4.09 3.52 11.26
CA ARG A 180 4.67 4.11 12.47
C ARG A 180 6.09 4.63 12.23
N GLU A 181 6.97 3.78 11.75
CA GLU A 181 8.39 4.11 11.55
C GLU A 181 8.57 5.15 10.44
N LEU A 182 7.74 5.12 9.40
CA LEU A 182 7.73 6.14 8.35
C LEU A 182 7.32 7.50 8.91
N LEU A 183 6.24 7.54 9.71
CA LEU A 183 5.78 8.77 10.37
C LEU A 183 6.78 9.30 11.39
N GLN A 184 7.47 8.41 12.13
CA GLN A 184 8.53 8.80 13.07
C GLN A 184 9.78 9.35 12.38
N ALA A 185 10.09 8.89 11.16
CA ALA A 185 11.21 9.36 10.38
C ALA A 185 10.91 10.70 9.67
N ALA A 186 9.64 11.11 9.60
CA ALA A 186 9.23 12.34 8.94
C ALA A 186 9.37 13.55 9.87
N GLU A 187 9.77 14.69 9.29
CA GLU A 187 9.74 15.98 9.97
C GLU A 187 8.29 16.46 10.17
N ARG A 188 7.41 16.16 9.18
CA ARG A 188 5.99 16.50 9.20
C ARG A 188 5.12 15.24 9.07
N PRO A 189 4.84 14.54 10.19
CA PRO A 189 4.01 13.35 10.16
C PRO A 189 2.51 13.67 10.16
N HIS A 190 1.75 13.00 9.30
CA HIS A 190 0.30 13.13 9.17
C HIS A 190 -0.38 11.77 9.39
N TYR A 191 -0.87 11.52 10.59
CA TYR A 191 -1.57 10.29 10.91
C TYR A 191 -3.08 10.45 10.73
N ARG A 192 -3.69 9.63 9.85
CA ARG A 192 -5.14 9.59 9.56
C ARG A 192 -5.74 10.92 9.08
N SER A 193 -4.96 11.78 8.46
CA SER A 193 -5.34 13.16 8.11
C SER A 193 -6.50 13.25 7.10
N PHE A 194 -6.76 12.17 6.33
CA PHE A 194 -7.79 12.14 5.30
C PHE A 194 -9.01 11.30 5.67
N ARG A 195 -9.20 10.97 6.95
CA ARG A 195 -10.41 10.29 7.42
C ARG A 195 -11.46 11.32 7.83
N THR A 196 -12.68 11.16 7.34
CA THR A 196 -13.84 12.02 7.66
C THR A 196 -14.33 11.92 9.09
N GLU A 197 -13.87 10.94 9.87
CA GLU A 197 -14.16 10.90 11.31
C GLU A 197 -13.30 11.96 12.03
N PRO A 198 -13.92 12.78 12.91
CA PRO A 198 -13.16 13.74 13.70
C PRO A 198 -12.05 12.99 14.42
N ASN A 199 -10.81 13.44 14.25
CA ASN A 199 -9.67 12.90 14.95
C ASN A 199 -9.97 13.01 16.46
N PRO A 200 -10.22 11.89 17.19
CA PRO A 200 -10.52 11.96 18.63
C PRO A 200 -9.32 12.51 19.42
N TYR A 201 -8.19 12.71 18.74
CA TYR A 201 -6.99 13.30 19.31
C TYR A 201 -6.60 14.52 18.48
N PRO A 202 -6.85 15.75 18.96
CA PRO A 202 -6.38 16.97 18.30
C PRO A 202 -4.87 16.87 18.12
N VAL A 203 -4.41 17.25 16.93
CA VAL A 203 -2.97 17.32 16.61
C VAL A 203 -2.34 18.32 17.58
N SER A 204 -1.80 17.82 18.69
CA SER A 204 -0.82 18.59 19.45
C SER A 204 0.49 18.51 18.66
N SER A 205 1.25 19.58 18.65
CA SER A 205 2.59 19.70 18.06
C SER A 205 3.61 18.66 18.56
N ASP A 206 3.18 17.68 19.31
CA ASP A 206 3.99 16.67 20.00
C ASP A 206 3.65 15.23 19.54
N THR A 207 3.58 15.02 18.24
CA THR A 207 3.34 13.69 17.67
C THR A 207 4.49 12.70 17.91
N ARG A 208 5.65 13.19 18.37
CA ARG A 208 6.83 12.37 18.68
C ARG A 208 6.64 11.50 19.93
N GLN A 209 5.81 11.92 20.89
CA GLN A 209 5.64 11.21 22.18
C GLN A 209 4.61 10.08 22.17
N ARG A 210 3.76 9.96 21.13
CA ARG A 210 2.66 8.97 21.10
C ARG A 210 3.04 7.60 20.53
N PHE A 211 4.28 7.41 20.12
CA PHE A 211 4.78 6.15 19.58
C PHE A 211 5.89 5.50 20.43
N SER A 212 6.16 6.05 21.64
CA SER A 212 7.03 5.40 22.63
C SER A 212 6.36 4.21 23.31
#